data_add44a48a80de64960a03a23e60d5fec
#
_entry.id   add44a48a80de64960a03a23e60d5fec
#
_cell.length_a   1.000
_cell.length_b   1.000
_cell.length_c   1.000
_cell.angle_alpha   90.00
_cell.angle_beta   90.00
_cell.angle_gamma   90.00
#
_symmetry.space_group_name_H-M   'P 1'
#
loop_
_entity.id
_entity.type
_entity.pdbx_description
1 polymer ?
#
loop_
_entity_poly.entity_id
_entity_poly.type
_entity_poly.pdbx_seq_one_letter_code
_entity_poly.pdbx_strand_id
1 'polypeptide(L)'
;MSVWDKLYNEAAKVQRKRVISPFVEAGGVAAAILTKSGNIYVGVCIDTASSLGMCAERNAIANMITNGESQIDKVVAVMSDGSVGSPCGACREYMMQLDKDSGEIEILKNKDTKETIKLKELLPNWWGINRFV
;
A
#
# COMPACT_ATOMS: atom_id res chain seq x y z
N MET A 1 6.24 14.39 -15.47
CA MET A 1 6.15 13.66 -14.18
C MET A 1 5.77 12.21 -14.46
N SER A 2 6.54 11.26 -13.93
CA SER A 2 6.22 9.84 -14.09
C SER A 2 5.00 9.44 -13.25
N VAL A 3 4.42 8.29 -13.55
CA VAL A 3 3.33 7.75 -12.75
C VAL A 3 3.78 7.50 -11.31
N TRP A 4 5.02 7.07 -11.11
CA TRP A 4 5.58 6.84 -9.77
C TRP A 4 5.72 8.15 -8.99
N ASP A 5 6.12 9.23 -9.65
CA ASP A 5 6.19 10.55 -9.00
C ASP A 5 4.79 11.01 -8.56
N LYS A 6 3.79 10.77 -9.40
CA LYS A 6 2.41 11.12 -9.07
C LYS A 6 1.91 10.33 -7.87
N LEU A 7 2.15 9.01 -7.85
CA LEU A 7 1.76 8.16 -6.72
C LEU A 7 2.47 8.57 -5.44
N TYR A 8 3.78 8.79 -5.52
CA TYR A 8 4.56 9.24 -4.37
C TYR A 8 4.00 10.56 -3.82
N ASN A 9 3.74 11.52 -4.69
CA ASN A 9 3.25 12.82 -4.28
C ASN A 9 1.86 12.74 -3.63
N GLU A 10 0.98 11.88 -4.14
CA GLU A 10 -0.34 11.68 -3.53
C GLU A 10 -0.24 11.08 -2.12
N ALA A 11 0.65 10.12 -1.92
CA ALA A 11 0.91 9.57 -0.59
C ALA A 11 1.55 10.61 0.32
N ALA A 12 2.55 11.35 -0.19
CA ALA A 12 3.27 12.35 0.60
C ALA A 12 2.36 13.46 1.11
N LYS A 13 1.32 13.82 0.37
CA LYS A 13 0.35 14.85 0.78
C LYS A 13 -0.35 14.52 2.11
N VAL A 14 -0.58 13.24 2.37
CA VAL A 14 -1.30 12.78 3.57
C VAL A 14 -0.37 12.18 4.62
N GLN A 15 0.91 12.02 4.28
CA GLN A 15 1.91 11.54 5.23
C GLN A 15 2.24 12.65 6.22
N ARG A 16 1.66 12.54 7.41
CA ARG A 16 1.91 13.47 8.50
C ARG A 16 1.55 12.76 9.80
N LYS A 17 2.56 12.47 10.61
CA LYS A 17 2.32 11.87 11.92
C LYS A 17 1.54 12.83 12.79
N ARG A 18 0.44 12.37 13.39
CA ARG A 18 -0.41 13.17 14.25
C ARG A 18 -1.04 12.34 15.35
N VAL A 19 -1.21 12.96 16.50
CA VAL A 19 -1.94 12.39 17.63
C VAL A 19 -3.42 12.75 17.46
N ILE A 20 -4.28 11.74 17.41
CA ILE A 20 -5.73 11.94 17.32
C ILE A 20 -6.34 11.95 18.73
N SER A 21 -5.86 11.07 19.60
CA SER A 21 -6.32 10.93 20.97
C SER A 21 -5.22 10.31 21.81
N PRO A 22 -5.39 10.17 23.15
CA PRO A 22 -4.41 9.42 23.96
C PRO A 22 -4.22 7.98 23.53
N PHE A 23 -5.11 7.42 22.72
CA PHE A 23 -5.07 6.02 22.29
C PHE A 23 -4.71 5.85 20.80
N VAL A 24 -4.80 6.90 19.99
CA VAL A 24 -4.70 6.77 18.52
C VAL A 24 -3.72 7.79 17.96
N GLU A 25 -2.74 7.29 17.21
CA GLU A 25 -1.86 8.09 16.33
C GLU A 25 -2.08 7.66 14.88
N ALA A 26 -1.84 8.55 13.94
CA ALA A 26 -2.00 8.24 12.52
C ALA A 26 -0.99 9.00 11.66
N GLY A 27 -0.79 8.51 10.44
CA GLY A 27 -0.12 9.28 9.40
C GLY A 27 1.40 9.20 9.35
N GLY A 28 2.04 8.40 10.21
CA GLY A 28 3.50 8.23 10.15
C GLY A 28 3.98 7.61 8.86
N VAL A 29 3.17 6.73 8.28
CA VAL A 29 3.36 6.16 6.94
C VAL A 29 2.11 6.43 6.13
N ALA A 30 2.27 6.77 4.86
CA ALA A 30 1.16 6.91 3.91
C ALA A 30 1.42 6.06 2.68
N ALA A 31 0.37 5.52 2.10
CA ALA A 31 0.46 4.71 0.90
C ALA A 31 -0.46 5.26 -0.18
N ALA A 32 -0.06 5.07 -1.43
CA ALA A 32 -0.90 5.32 -2.59
C ALA A 32 -0.90 4.07 -3.46
N ILE A 33 -2.05 3.72 -3.96
CA ILE A 33 -2.20 2.61 -4.89
C ILE A 33 -2.82 3.13 -6.19
N LEU A 34 -2.32 2.61 -7.31
CA LEU A 34 -2.88 2.84 -8.63
C LEU A 34 -3.61 1.58 -9.03
N THR A 35 -4.89 1.72 -9.37
CA THR A 35 -5.68 0.58 -9.84
C THR A 35 -5.46 0.35 -11.33
N LYS A 36 -5.85 -0.81 -11.81
CA LYS A 36 -5.78 -1.10 -13.25
C LYS A 36 -6.70 -0.20 -14.07
N SER A 37 -7.72 0.38 -13.44
CA SER A 37 -8.60 1.37 -14.08
C SER A 37 -7.98 2.75 -14.16
N GLY A 38 -6.83 2.98 -13.52
CA GLY A 38 -6.15 4.27 -13.53
C GLY A 38 -6.50 5.20 -12.39
N ASN A 39 -7.25 4.74 -11.39
CA ASN A 39 -7.61 5.54 -10.22
C ASN A 39 -6.56 5.39 -9.12
N ILE A 40 -6.39 6.45 -8.33
CA ILE A 40 -5.44 6.47 -7.21
C ILE A 40 -6.23 6.54 -5.91
N TYR A 41 -5.88 5.65 -4.97
CA TYR A 41 -6.44 5.65 -3.61
C TYR A 41 -5.30 5.76 -2.62
N VAL A 42 -5.51 6.53 -1.55
CA VAL A 42 -4.50 6.74 -0.51
C VAL A 42 -5.02 6.25 0.83
N GLY A 43 -4.10 5.94 1.72
CA GLY A 43 -4.37 5.57 3.09
C GLY A 43 -3.18 5.91 3.96
N VAL A 44 -3.42 6.10 5.25
CA VAL A 44 -2.36 6.32 6.23
C VAL A 44 -2.39 5.21 7.27
N CYS A 45 -1.24 4.97 7.92
CA CYS A 45 -1.22 4.04 9.04
C CYS A 45 -1.97 4.62 10.23
N ILE A 46 -2.62 3.73 10.96
CA ILE A 46 -3.36 4.07 12.17
C ILE A 46 -2.85 3.15 13.28
N ASP A 47 -2.33 3.75 14.35
CA ASP A 47 -1.80 3.01 15.50
C ASP A 47 -2.75 3.22 16.68
N THR A 48 -3.14 2.14 17.33
CA THR A 48 -4.14 2.17 18.39
C THR A 48 -3.69 1.33 19.57
N ALA A 49 -4.39 1.51 20.70
CA ALA A 49 -4.33 0.53 21.78
C ALA A 49 -5.06 -0.76 21.34
N SER A 50 -4.79 -1.86 22.04
CA SER A 50 -5.48 -3.15 21.85
C SER A 50 -5.30 -3.77 20.47
N SER A 51 -4.22 -3.42 19.77
CA SER A 51 -3.85 -4.00 18.46
C SER A 51 -4.93 -3.83 17.37
N LEU A 52 -5.71 -2.78 17.43
CA LEU A 52 -6.75 -2.48 16.43
C LEU A 52 -6.21 -1.75 15.21
N GLY A 53 -4.94 -1.33 15.24
CA GLY A 53 -4.34 -0.54 14.18
C GLY A 53 -4.20 -1.26 12.85
N MET A 54 -3.90 -0.49 11.80
CA MET A 54 -3.77 -1.00 10.45
C MET A 54 -2.73 -0.21 9.67
N CYS A 55 -1.96 -0.92 8.84
CA CYS A 55 -0.94 -0.31 7.99
C CYS A 55 -1.55 0.58 6.91
N ALA A 56 -0.76 1.55 6.43
CA ALA A 56 -1.19 2.50 5.40
C ALA A 56 -1.67 1.80 4.12
N GLU A 57 -0.97 0.77 3.67
CA GLU A 57 -1.34 0.06 2.44
C GLU A 57 -2.71 -0.60 2.57
N ARG A 58 -3.01 -1.23 3.70
CA ARG A 58 -4.32 -1.86 3.90
C ARG A 58 -5.44 -0.83 4.00
N ASN A 59 -5.17 0.35 4.55
CA ASN A 59 -6.14 1.44 4.58
C ASN A 59 -6.40 1.99 3.17
N ALA A 60 -5.37 2.10 2.33
CA ALA A 60 -5.52 2.47 0.93
C ALA A 60 -6.36 1.44 0.18
N ILE A 61 -6.13 0.15 0.44
CA ILE A 61 -6.89 -0.95 -0.15
C ILE A 61 -8.36 -0.88 0.29
N ALA A 62 -8.61 -0.62 1.57
CA ALA A 62 -9.98 -0.48 2.08
C ALA A 62 -10.71 0.66 1.36
N ASN A 63 -10.02 1.78 1.13
CA ASN A 63 -10.56 2.90 0.35
C ASN A 63 -10.90 2.48 -1.08
N MET A 64 -9.99 1.77 -1.75
CA MET A 64 -10.20 1.23 -3.09
C MET A 64 -11.43 0.32 -3.15
N ILE A 65 -11.52 -0.63 -2.24
CA ILE A 65 -12.64 -1.59 -2.18
C ILE A 65 -13.95 -0.87 -1.92
N THR A 66 -13.96 0.11 -1.01
CA THR A 66 -15.12 0.94 -0.72
C THR A 66 -15.65 1.63 -1.99
N ASN A 67 -14.74 2.00 -2.89
CA ASN A 67 -15.09 2.64 -4.15
C ASN A 67 -15.32 1.65 -5.31
N GLY A 68 -15.41 0.37 -5.02
CA GLY A 68 -15.84 -0.64 -5.99
C GLY A 68 -14.73 -1.28 -6.82
N GLU A 69 -13.46 -1.03 -6.48
CA GLU A 69 -12.34 -1.60 -7.24
C GLU A 69 -11.59 -2.65 -6.41
N SER A 70 -10.88 -3.55 -7.08
CA SER A 70 -10.15 -4.65 -6.43
C SER A 70 -8.86 -5.07 -7.14
N GLN A 71 -8.48 -4.41 -8.23
CA GLN A 71 -7.29 -4.77 -9.01
C GLN A 71 -6.25 -3.67 -8.93
N ILE A 72 -5.10 -3.99 -8.35
CA ILE A 72 -4.00 -3.03 -8.14
C ILE A 72 -2.95 -3.22 -9.22
N ASP A 73 -2.45 -2.11 -9.77
CA ASP A 73 -1.32 -2.09 -10.69
C ASP A 73 -0.02 -1.75 -9.95
N LYS A 74 0.00 -0.67 -9.16
CA LYS A 74 1.19 -0.14 -8.51
C LYS A 74 0.91 0.30 -7.09
N VAL A 75 1.93 0.17 -6.22
CA VAL A 75 1.86 0.59 -4.81
C VAL A 75 3.13 1.33 -4.43
N VAL A 76 2.99 2.40 -3.66
CA VAL A 76 4.09 3.08 -2.98
C VAL A 76 3.71 3.38 -1.55
N ALA A 77 4.65 3.21 -0.63
CA ALA A 77 4.50 3.64 0.76
C ALA A 77 5.58 4.68 1.06
N VAL A 78 5.18 5.81 1.64
CA VAL A 78 6.06 6.92 2.01
C VAL A 78 6.22 6.93 3.52
N MET A 79 7.47 6.80 3.97
CA MET A 79 7.84 6.78 5.37
C MET A 79 7.97 8.21 5.92
N SER A 80 8.11 8.36 7.23
CA SER A 80 8.20 9.67 7.88
C SER A 80 9.43 10.48 7.47
N ASP A 81 10.50 9.81 7.04
CA ASP A 81 11.72 10.49 6.54
C ASP A 81 11.67 10.79 5.03
N GLY A 82 10.54 10.51 4.38
CA GLY A 82 10.36 10.72 2.94
C GLY A 82 10.85 9.58 2.07
N SER A 83 11.49 8.55 2.64
CA SER A 83 11.89 7.37 1.87
C SER A 83 10.69 6.47 1.58
N VAL A 84 10.85 5.56 0.61
CA VAL A 84 9.82 4.56 0.33
C VAL A 84 10.08 3.31 1.16
N GLY A 85 8.99 2.71 1.65
CA GLY A 85 9.06 1.51 2.47
C GLY A 85 8.52 0.28 1.73
N SER A 86 8.98 -0.89 2.16
CA SER A 86 8.44 -2.16 1.69
C SER A 86 7.18 -2.51 2.50
N PRO A 87 6.16 -3.10 1.87
CA PRO A 87 4.95 -3.49 2.61
C PRO A 87 5.26 -4.61 3.62
N CYS A 88 4.63 -4.53 4.79
CA CYS A 88 4.78 -5.58 5.81
C CYS A 88 4.12 -6.89 5.34
N GLY A 89 4.38 -7.97 6.10
CA GLY A 89 3.85 -9.29 5.75
C GLY A 89 2.32 -9.32 5.63
N ALA A 90 1.62 -8.65 6.55
CA ALA A 90 0.15 -8.58 6.52
C ALA A 90 -0.35 -7.88 5.25
N CYS A 91 0.31 -6.79 4.85
CA CYS A 91 -0.07 -6.06 3.64
C CYS A 91 0.22 -6.88 2.38
N ARG A 92 1.34 -7.61 2.35
CA ARG A 92 1.67 -8.50 1.23
C ARG A 92 0.62 -9.59 1.06
N GLU A 93 0.26 -10.23 2.17
CA GLU A 93 -0.75 -11.29 2.17
C GLU A 93 -2.11 -10.75 1.71
N TYR A 94 -2.50 -9.58 2.22
CA TYR A 94 -3.78 -8.96 1.87
C TYR A 94 -3.84 -8.63 0.37
N MET A 95 -2.79 -8.01 -0.16
CA MET A 95 -2.72 -7.69 -1.59
C MET A 95 -2.81 -8.94 -2.46
N MET A 96 -2.12 -10.00 -2.07
CA MET A 96 -2.11 -11.24 -2.84
C MET A 96 -3.50 -11.88 -2.93
N GLN A 97 -4.32 -11.73 -1.89
CA GLN A 97 -5.66 -12.31 -1.86
C GLN A 97 -6.69 -11.58 -2.72
N LEU A 98 -6.39 -10.38 -3.20
CA LEU A 98 -7.39 -9.55 -3.88
C LEU A 98 -7.76 -10.04 -5.27
N ASP A 99 -6.81 -10.60 -6.02
CA ASP A 99 -7.00 -10.94 -7.42
C ASP A 99 -5.98 -11.99 -7.86
N LYS A 100 -6.35 -12.80 -8.85
CA LYS A 100 -5.46 -13.84 -9.38
C LYS A 100 -4.15 -13.28 -9.95
N ASP A 101 -4.16 -12.03 -10.43
CA ASP A 101 -3.00 -11.38 -11.01
C ASP A 101 -2.24 -10.49 -10.02
N SER A 102 -2.59 -10.53 -8.72
CA SER A 102 -1.96 -9.67 -7.70
C SER A 102 -0.46 -9.87 -7.59
N GLY A 103 0.06 -11.04 -7.96
CA GLY A 103 1.51 -11.29 -7.96
C GLY A 103 2.27 -10.33 -8.88
N GLU A 104 1.62 -9.75 -9.87
CA GLU A 104 2.22 -8.83 -10.83
C GLU A 104 2.20 -7.36 -10.34
N ILE A 105 1.61 -7.08 -9.19
CA ILE A 105 1.62 -5.73 -8.60
C ILE A 105 3.06 -5.25 -8.47
N GLU A 106 3.34 -4.05 -8.98
CA GLU A 106 4.64 -3.41 -8.85
C GLU A 106 4.70 -2.57 -7.58
N ILE A 107 5.76 -2.74 -6.81
CA ILE A 107 5.99 -2.01 -5.57
C ILE A 107 7.26 -1.18 -5.74
N LEU A 108 7.18 0.11 -5.47
CA LEU A 108 8.33 1.01 -5.60
C LEU A 108 9.33 0.74 -4.48
N LYS A 109 10.57 0.47 -4.85
CA LYS A 109 11.69 0.24 -3.91
C LYS A 109 12.53 1.49 -3.69
N ASN A 110 12.64 2.34 -4.70
CA ASN A 110 13.50 3.53 -4.64
C ASN A 110 12.85 4.65 -5.44
N LYS A 111 12.65 5.79 -4.77
CA LYS A 111 12.01 6.96 -5.37
C LYS A 111 12.84 7.55 -6.51
N ASP A 112 14.15 7.61 -6.34
CA ASP A 112 15.04 8.31 -7.28
C ASP A 112 15.32 7.46 -8.51
N THR A 113 15.65 6.18 -8.32
CA THR A 113 15.96 5.27 -9.42
C THR A 113 14.71 4.68 -10.08
N LYS A 114 13.57 4.76 -9.40
CA LYS A 114 12.30 4.12 -9.84
C LYS A 114 12.41 2.60 -9.89
N GLU A 115 13.34 2.01 -9.13
CA GLU A 115 13.45 0.56 -9.00
C GLU A 115 12.19 -0.01 -8.37
N THR A 116 11.68 -1.10 -8.94
CA THR A 116 10.47 -1.77 -8.48
C THR A 116 10.72 -3.24 -8.20
N ILE A 117 9.81 -3.84 -7.45
CA ILE A 117 9.78 -5.29 -7.23
C ILE A 117 8.32 -5.75 -7.36
N LYS A 118 8.11 -6.94 -7.89
CA LYS A 118 6.76 -7.50 -8.00
C LYS A 118 6.37 -8.18 -6.69
N LEU A 119 5.09 -8.13 -6.38
CA LEU A 119 4.56 -8.72 -5.14
C LEU A 119 4.91 -10.21 -5.03
N LYS A 120 4.85 -10.96 -6.14
CA LYS A 120 5.20 -12.39 -6.14
C LYS A 120 6.64 -12.67 -5.70
N GLU A 121 7.54 -11.72 -5.89
CA GLU A 121 8.94 -11.85 -5.44
C GLU A 121 9.05 -11.65 -3.93
N LEU A 122 8.07 -10.99 -3.31
CA LEU A 122 8.02 -10.76 -1.86
C LEU A 122 7.22 -11.85 -1.13
N LEU A 123 6.51 -12.70 -1.86
CA LEU A 123 5.75 -13.84 -1.33
C LEU A 123 5.97 -15.08 -2.21
N PRO A 124 7.22 -15.59 -2.29
CA PRO A 124 7.49 -16.77 -3.10
C PRO A 124 6.73 -17.98 -2.54
N ASN A 125 6.27 -18.84 -3.46
CA ASN A 125 5.53 -20.06 -3.09
C ASN A 125 4.32 -19.76 -2.20
N TRP A 126 3.54 -18.74 -2.58
CA TRP A 126 2.37 -18.33 -1.79
C TRP A 126 1.34 -19.48 -1.70
N TRP A 127 0.83 -19.71 -0.50
CA TRP A 127 -0.04 -20.85 -0.18
C TRP A 127 -1.34 -20.87 -0.97
N GLY A 128 -1.86 -19.72 -1.39
CA GLY A 128 -3.17 -19.57 -2.01
C GLY A 128 -3.19 -19.60 -3.54
N ILE A 129 -2.05 -19.83 -4.19
CA ILE A 129 -1.91 -19.68 -5.65
C ILE A 129 -2.93 -20.50 -6.44
N ASN A 130 -3.34 -21.64 -5.93
CA ASN A 130 -4.25 -22.55 -6.63
C ASN A 130 -5.73 -22.34 -6.23
N ARG A 131 -6.03 -21.30 -5.44
CA ARG A 131 -7.40 -21.01 -4.98
C ARG A 131 -8.21 -20.16 -5.96
N PHE A 132 -7.54 -19.49 -6.88
CA PHE A 132 -8.20 -18.70 -7.92
C PHE A 132 -8.58 -19.63 -9.09
N VAL A 133 -9.78 -20.17 -9.05
CA VAL A 133 -10.29 -21.10 -10.06
C VAL A 133 -11.53 -20.58 -10.73
#